data_e11342aa202a1c65bc7915414e597ca6
#
_entry.id   e11342aa202a1c65bc7915414e597ca6
#
_cell.length_a   1.000
_cell.length_b   1.000
_cell.length_c   1.000
_cell.angle_alpha   90.00
_cell.angle_beta   90.00
_cell.angle_gamma   90.00
#
_symmetry.space_group_name_H-M   'P 1'
#
loop_
_entity.id
_entity.type
_entity.pdbx_description
1 polymer ?
#
loop_
_entity_poly.entity_id
_entity_poly.type
_entity_poly.pdbx_seq_one_letter_code
_entity_poly.pdbx_strand_id
1 'polypeptide(L)'
;MIYSMTAYARKEVKGDWGSAVWEIRSVNQRYLETYFRLPEQFRGLEPLLRERFRQRLSRGKIECHLRFEANPAAQSHLTINEGLAQQVINAANQIMHMTGELSRINPFQVMQWPGVMETPEQDIDAINQALLSAFDEGVDEFIAARGREGDNMKALIEQRLDAISAEVVKVRARMPEILEWQRERLFSKFEEAKIELDASRVEQELILLAQKSDVAEELDRLDSHVKEAREVLKKGGSCGRKLDFMMQEFNRESNTLASKSISTDITASGVELKVLIEQMREQIQNIE
;
A
#
# COMPACT_ATOMS: atom_id res chain seq x y z
N MET A 1 9.50 3.11 13.08
CA MET A 1 9.50 2.60 11.70
C MET A 1 8.15 2.95 11.09
N ILE A 2 8.12 3.33 9.84
CA ILE A 2 6.92 3.65 9.05
C ILE A 2 6.70 2.50 8.08
N TYR A 3 5.45 2.09 7.89
CA TYR A 3 5.11 1.00 6.98
C TYR A 3 4.30 1.50 5.79
N SER A 4 4.60 0.99 4.60
CA SER A 4 3.73 1.15 3.43
C SER A 4 2.50 0.27 3.56
N MET A 5 1.36 0.75 3.06
CA MET A 5 0.16 -0.08 2.90
C MET A 5 0.19 -0.95 1.64
N THR A 6 1.12 -0.68 0.71
CA THR A 6 1.32 -1.48 -0.49
C THR A 6 2.53 -2.39 -0.30
N ALA A 7 2.40 -3.66 -0.63
CA ALA A 7 3.52 -4.60 -0.64
C ALA A 7 3.15 -5.88 -1.40
N TYR A 8 4.19 -6.64 -1.72
CA TYR A 8 4.09 -7.97 -2.30
C TYR A 8 5.14 -8.89 -1.68
N ALA A 9 4.73 -10.12 -1.37
CA ALA A 9 5.64 -11.20 -1.02
C ALA A 9 5.21 -12.49 -1.71
N ARG A 10 6.20 -13.33 -2.02
CA ARG A 10 5.99 -14.66 -2.60
C ARG A 10 6.88 -15.67 -1.89
N LYS A 11 6.27 -16.70 -1.34
CA LYS A 11 6.99 -17.79 -0.67
C LYS A 11 6.65 -19.11 -1.30
N GLU A 12 7.69 -19.85 -1.71
CA GLU A 12 7.57 -21.21 -2.25
C GLU A 12 8.03 -22.21 -1.20
N VAL A 13 7.31 -23.31 -1.09
CA VAL A 13 7.66 -24.47 -0.28
C VAL A 13 7.52 -25.73 -1.10
N LYS A 14 8.46 -26.66 -0.94
CA LYS A 14 8.51 -27.94 -1.63
C LYS A 14 8.66 -29.07 -0.62
N GLY A 15 8.03 -30.18 -0.92
CA GLY A 15 8.13 -31.42 -0.15
C GLY A 15 7.88 -32.62 -1.05
N ASP A 16 7.90 -33.80 -0.47
CA ASP A 16 7.60 -35.04 -1.19
C ASP A 16 6.16 -35.06 -1.76
N TRP A 17 5.27 -34.27 -1.15
CA TRP A 17 3.88 -34.07 -1.57
C TRP A 17 3.72 -33.19 -2.81
N GLY A 18 4.76 -32.43 -3.21
CA GLY A 18 4.73 -31.49 -4.33
C GLY A 18 5.29 -30.12 -4.00
N SER A 19 4.70 -29.09 -4.58
CA SER A 19 5.09 -27.70 -4.32
C SER A 19 3.88 -26.82 -4.02
N ALA A 20 4.10 -25.81 -3.22
CA ALA A 20 3.10 -24.78 -2.93
C ALA A 20 3.71 -23.39 -2.96
N VAL A 21 2.95 -22.42 -3.43
CA VAL A 21 3.36 -21.02 -3.52
C VAL A 21 2.32 -20.14 -2.86
N TRP A 22 2.75 -19.41 -1.85
CA TRP A 22 2.00 -18.31 -1.27
C TRP A 22 2.33 -17.01 -1.99
N GLU A 23 1.30 -16.28 -2.40
CA GLU A 23 1.39 -14.91 -2.89
C GLU A 23 0.54 -14.01 -2.00
N ILE A 24 1.17 -13.00 -1.39
CA ILE A 24 0.54 -12.05 -0.48
C ILE A 24 0.69 -10.66 -1.09
N ARG A 25 -0.42 -9.96 -1.28
CA ARG A 25 -0.47 -8.59 -1.79
C ARG A 25 -1.28 -7.71 -0.88
N SER A 26 -0.90 -6.45 -0.76
CA SER A 26 -1.73 -5.44 -0.11
C SER A 26 -1.89 -4.19 -0.94
N VAL A 27 -3.04 -3.54 -0.74
CA VAL A 27 -3.34 -2.21 -1.25
C VAL A 27 -3.90 -1.35 -0.13
N ASN A 28 -3.84 -0.02 -0.33
CA ASN A 28 -4.36 0.92 0.63
C ASN A 28 -5.86 0.68 0.89
N GLN A 29 -6.20 0.48 2.16
CA GLN A 29 -7.59 0.36 2.63
C GLN A 29 -7.67 0.86 4.07
N ARG A 30 -8.81 1.48 4.42
CA ARG A 30 -9.03 2.08 5.74
C ARG A 30 -9.03 1.07 6.88
N TYR A 31 -9.57 -0.13 6.64
CA TYR A 31 -9.68 -1.23 7.59
C TYR A 31 -8.86 -2.42 7.10
N LEU A 32 -8.56 -3.35 8.00
CA LEU A 32 -7.94 -4.61 7.62
C LEU A 32 -9.01 -5.53 7.01
N GLU A 33 -8.89 -5.78 5.71
CA GLU A 33 -9.72 -6.72 4.97
C GLU A 33 -8.82 -7.80 4.38
N THR A 34 -9.17 -9.06 4.60
CA THR A 34 -8.37 -10.20 4.14
C THR A 34 -9.19 -11.08 3.20
N TYR A 35 -8.66 -11.33 2.02
CA TYR A 35 -9.23 -12.17 0.98
C TYR A 35 -8.31 -13.33 0.71
N PHE A 36 -8.87 -14.56 0.73
CA PHE A 36 -8.10 -15.77 0.50
C PHE A 36 -8.59 -16.49 -0.76
N ARG A 37 -7.64 -16.97 -1.57
CA ARG A 37 -7.88 -17.93 -2.63
C ARG A 37 -7.07 -19.17 -2.34
N LEU A 38 -7.77 -20.20 -1.87
CA LEU A 38 -7.19 -21.47 -1.47
C LEU A 38 -7.80 -22.59 -2.30
N PRO A 39 -7.03 -23.64 -2.68
CA PRO A 39 -7.59 -24.88 -3.18
C PRO A 39 -8.57 -25.47 -2.16
N GLU A 40 -9.61 -26.19 -2.61
CA GLU A 40 -10.72 -26.69 -1.81
C GLU A 40 -10.23 -27.48 -0.58
N GLN A 41 -9.25 -28.35 -0.77
CA GLN A 41 -8.67 -29.20 0.27
C GLN A 41 -8.01 -28.44 1.43
N PHE A 42 -7.63 -27.16 1.22
CA PHE A 42 -6.97 -26.29 2.21
C PHE A 42 -7.86 -25.18 2.73
N ARG A 43 -9.14 -25.13 2.37
CA ARG A 43 -10.07 -24.11 2.87
C ARG A 43 -10.21 -24.10 4.39
N GLY A 44 -10.03 -25.25 5.03
CA GLY A 44 -10.02 -25.34 6.49
C GLY A 44 -8.96 -24.49 7.19
N LEU A 45 -7.90 -24.07 6.47
CA LEU A 45 -6.85 -23.20 7.01
C LEU A 45 -7.26 -21.72 7.09
N GLU A 46 -8.26 -21.28 6.33
CA GLU A 46 -8.62 -19.86 6.21
C GLU A 46 -8.85 -19.15 7.55
N PRO A 47 -9.60 -19.70 8.53
CA PRO A 47 -9.80 -19.03 9.82
C PRO A 47 -8.49 -18.76 10.56
N LEU A 48 -7.56 -19.73 10.54
CA LEU A 48 -6.26 -19.62 11.18
C LEU A 48 -5.35 -18.58 10.50
N LEU A 49 -5.32 -18.58 9.15
CA LEU A 49 -4.57 -17.61 8.37
C LEU A 49 -5.09 -16.20 8.60
N ARG A 50 -6.41 -16.02 8.68
CA ARG A 50 -7.07 -14.75 8.98
C ARG A 50 -6.68 -14.21 10.35
N GLU A 51 -6.63 -15.10 11.35
CA GLU A 51 -6.22 -14.72 12.70
C GLU A 51 -4.75 -14.29 12.74
N ARG A 52 -3.84 -15.00 12.05
CA ARG A 52 -2.42 -14.63 11.94
C ARG A 52 -2.22 -13.26 11.31
N PHE A 53 -3.01 -12.89 10.28
CA PHE A 53 -2.97 -11.53 9.71
C PHE A 53 -3.44 -10.49 10.71
N ARG A 54 -4.54 -10.75 11.47
CA ARG A 54 -5.06 -9.80 12.47
C ARG A 54 -4.09 -9.49 13.60
N GLN A 55 -3.28 -10.49 13.99
CA GLN A 55 -2.27 -10.31 15.05
C GLN A 55 -1.08 -9.46 14.60
N ARG A 56 -0.82 -9.37 13.29
CA ARG A 56 0.41 -8.80 12.73
C ARG A 56 0.19 -7.54 11.89
N LEU A 57 -1.03 -7.29 11.43
CA LEU A 57 -1.39 -6.18 10.56
C LEU A 57 -2.61 -5.45 11.11
N SER A 58 -2.63 -4.12 10.99
CA SER A 58 -3.70 -3.28 11.55
C SER A 58 -4.65 -2.74 10.50
N ARG A 59 -4.21 -2.57 9.23
CA ARG A 59 -5.03 -2.05 8.14
C ARG A 59 -4.50 -2.47 6.76
N GLY A 60 -5.31 -2.23 5.74
CA GLY A 60 -5.02 -2.58 4.35
C GLY A 60 -5.91 -3.71 3.83
N LYS A 61 -6.12 -3.75 2.53
CA LYS A 61 -6.74 -4.88 1.86
C LYS A 61 -5.66 -5.87 1.49
N ILE A 62 -5.69 -7.05 2.09
CA ILE A 62 -4.72 -8.13 1.89
C ILE A 62 -5.36 -9.21 1.00
N GLU A 63 -4.73 -9.51 -0.10
CA GLU A 63 -5.09 -10.64 -0.97
C GLU A 63 -4.01 -11.71 -0.84
N CYS A 64 -4.43 -12.91 -0.39
CA CYS A 64 -3.56 -14.06 -0.16
C CYS A 64 -3.98 -15.22 -1.03
N HIS A 65 -3.10 -15.68 -1.90
CA HIS A 65 -3.34 -16.78 -2.82
C HIS A 65 -2.39 -17.94 -2.50
N LEU A 66 -2.95 -19.14 -2.43
CA LEU A 66 -2.19 -20.39 -2.38
C LEU A 66 -2.35 -21.10 -3.73
N ARG A 67 -1.23 -21.37 -4.38
CA ARG A 67 -1.16 -22.33 -5.49
C ARG A 67 -0.52 -23.60 -4.96
N PHE A 68 -1.11 -24.74 -5.27
CA PHE A 68 -0.64 -26.06 -4.85
C PHE A 68 -0.54 -26.95 -6.08
N GLU A 69 0.61 -27.57 -6.26
CA GLU A 69 0.87 -28.55 -7.31
C GLU A 69 1.34 -29.85 -6.67
N ALA A 70 0.49 -30.88 -6.74
CA ALA A 70 0.83 -32.19 -6.20
C ALA A 70 1.96 -32.83 -7.00
N ASN A 71 2.85 -33.57 -6.33
CA ASN A 71 3.91 -34.32 -7.01
C ASN A 71 3.32 -35.54 -7.73
N PRO A 72 3.38 -35.61 -9.06
CA PRO A 72 2.87 -36.77 -9.79
C PRO A 72 3.59 -38.06 -9.42
N ALA A 73 4.86 -37.98 -9.00
CA ALA A 73 5.65 -39.15 -8.63
C ALA A 73 5.22 -39.75 -7.25
N ALA A 74 4.63 -38.95 -6.38
CA ALA A 74 4.05 -39.43 -5.12
C ALA A 74 2.82 -40.33 -5.36
N GLN A 75 2.22 -40.27 -6.54
CA GLN A 75 1.09 -41.12 -6.98
C GLN A 75 1.54 -42.34 -7.80
N SER A 76 2.85 -42.57 -7.91
CA SER A 76 3.40 -43.58 -8.85
C SER A 76 3.16 -45.06 -8.41
N HIS A 77 2.70 -45.31 -7.17
CA HIS A 77 2.30 -46.64 -6.75
C HIS A 77 0.79 -46.80 -6.95
N LEU A 78 0.43 -47.61 -7.94
CA LEU A 78 -0.94 -48.04 -8.15
C LEU A 78 -1.30 -49.03 -7.03
N THR A 79 -2.10 -48.59 -6.09
CA THR A 79 -2.64 -49.45 -5.04
C THR A 79 -4.03 -49.88 -5.45
N ILE A 80 -4.29 -51.21 -5.33
CA ILE A 80 -5.58 -51.79 -5.70
C ILE A 80 -6.27 -52.22 -4.41
N ASN A 81 -7.51 -51.79 -4.22
CA ASN A 81 -8.41 -52.33 -3.20
C ASN A 81 -8.83 -53.75 -3.61
N GLU A 82 -8.03 -54.74 -3.19
CA GLU A 82 -8.24 -56.12 -3.57
C GLU A 82 -9.62 -56.60 -3.14
N GLY A 83 -10.11 -56.20 -1.95
CA GLY A 83 -11.42 -56.58 -1.45
C GLY A 83 -12.56 -56.10 -2.35
N LEU A 84 -12.53 -54.83 -2.79
CA LEU A 84 -13.54 -54.26 -3.67
C LEU A 84 -13.38 -54.83 -5.09
N ALA A 85 -12.16 -55.00 -5.58
CA ALA A 85 -11.90 -55.60 -6.88
C ALA A 85 -12.50 -57.03 -6.96
N GLN A 86 -12.30 -57.84 -5.93
CA GLN A 86 -12.88 -59.19 -5.87
C GLN A 86 -14.43 -59.15 -5.82
N GLN A 87 -15.03 -58.23 -5.11
CA GLN A 87 -16.49 -58.04 -5.10
C GLN A 87 -17.04 -57.67 -6.48
N VAL A 88 -16.41 -56.78 -7.21
CA VAL A 88 -16.77 -56.36 -8.58
C VAL A 88 -16.67 -57.56 -9.52
N ILE A 89 -15.60 -58.34 -9.43
CA ILE A 89 -15.41 -59.56 -10.25
C ILE A 89 -16.50 -60.60 -9.94
N ASN A 90 -16.81 -60.83 -8.67
CA ASN A 90 -17.84 -61.77 -8.28
C ASN A 90 -19.22 -61.34 -8.77
N ALA A 91 -19.56 -60.04 -8.62
CA ALA A 91 -20.82 -59.50 -9.15
C ALA A 91 -20.93 -59.65 -10.67
N ALA A 92 -19.86 -59.36 -11.41
CA ALA A 92 -19.83 -59.53 -12.85
C ALA A 92 -20.04 -61.05 -13.26
N ASN A 93 -19.41 -61.98 -12.56
CA ASN A 93 -19.62 -63.39 -12.76
C ASN A 93 -21.08 -63.83 -12.48
N GLN A 94 -21.72 -63.33 -11.42
CA GLN A 94 -23.14 -63.59 -11.15
C GLN A 94 -24.03 -63.10 -12.30
N ILE A 95 -23.81 -61.92 -12.85
CA ILE A 95 -24.57 -61.37 -13.97
C ILE A 95 -24.38 -62.25 -15.21
N MET A 96 -23.16 -62.67 -15.52
CA MET A 96 -22.88 -63.59 -16.60
C MET A 96 -23.63 -64.91 -16.49
N HIS A 97 -23.68 -65.47 -15.30
CA HIS A 97 -24.49 -66.69 -15.03
C HIS A 97 -25.99 -66.46 -15.20
N MET A 98 -26.51 -65.29 -14.86
CA MET A 98 -27.93 -64.96 -15.02
C MET A 98 -28.33 -64.73 -16.46
N THR A 99 -27.42 -64.15 -17.28
CA THR A 99 -27.68 -63.87 -18.70
C THR A 99 -27.35 -65.02 -19.64
N GLY A 100 -26.60 -66.02 -19.19
CA GLY A 100 -26.12 -67.11 -20.00
C GLY A 100 -25.02 -66.72 -20.99
N GLU A 101 -24.52 -65.50 -20.91
CA GLU A 101 -23.43 -64.99 -21.75
C GLU A 101 -22.07 -65.22 -21.07
N LEU A 102 -21.21 -65.98 -21.72
CA LEU A 102 -19.82 -66.17 -21.28
C LEU A 102 -18.93 -65.07 -21.92
N SER A 103 -18.70 -63.99 -21.19
CA SER A 103 -17.76 -62.94 -21.54
C SER A 103 -16.55 -62.98 -20.63
N ARG A 104 -15.36 -62.55 -21.14
CA ARG A 104 -14.18 -62.40 -20.25
C ARG A 104 -14.26 -61.06 -19.56
N ILE A 105 -14.07 -61.05 -18.24
CA ILE A 105 -13.95 -59.82 -17.48
C ILE A 105 -12.68 -59.09 -17.89
N ASN A 106 -12.81 -57.83 -18.34
CA ASN A 106 -11.68 -56.97 -18.69
C ASN A 106 -11.09 -56.35 -17.43
N PRO A 107 -9.81 -56.67 -17.07
CA PRO A 107 -9.17 -56.10 -15.88
C PRO A 107 -9.16 -54.59 -15.86
N PHE A 108 -9.02 -53.90 -17.01
CA PHE A 108 -9.06 -52.43 -17.07
C PHE A 108 -10.42 -51.84 -16.71
N GLN A 109 -11.52 -52.56 -16.98
CA GLN A 109 -12.85 -52.13 -16.59
C GLN A 109 -13.02 -52.26 -15.09
N VAL A 110 -12.46 -53.32 -14.47
CA VAL A 110 -12.45 -53.47 -12.99
C VAL A 110 -11.63 -52.38 -12.34
N MET A 111 -10.46 -52.03 -12.88
CA MET A 111 -9.60 -50.92 -12.38
C MET A 111 -10.30 -49.58 -12.49
N GLN A 112 -11.15 -49.34 -13.49
CA GLN A 112 -11.91 -48.10 -13.67
C GLN A 112 -13.11 -48.01 -12.71
N TRP A 113 -13.47 -49.09 -12.00
CA TRP A 113 -14.57 -49.02 -11.04
C TRP A 113 -14.22 -48.12 -9.86
N PRO A 114 -15.11 -47.18 -9.50
CA PRO A 114 -14.85 -46.23 -8.40
C PRO A 114 -14.42 -46.94 -7.11
N GLY A 115 -13.26 -46.55 -6.57
CA GLY A 115 -12.72 -47.12 -5.33
C GLY A 115 -11.87 -48.39 -5.50
N VAL A 116 -11.74 -48.99 -6.68
CA VAL A 116 -10.83 -50.13 -6.95
C VAL A 116 -9.38 -49.65 -7.04
N MET A 117 -9.15 -48.50 -7.71
CA MET A 117 -7.85 -47.83 -7.68
C MET A 117 -7.83 -46.91 -6.48
N GLU A 118 -6.91 -47.14 -5.56
CA GLU A 118 -6.70 -46.29 -4.39
C GLU A 118 -5.62 -45.26 -4.71
N THR A 119 -5.92 -44.01 -4.40
CA THR A 119 -4.89 -42.97 -4.36
C THR A 119 -4.24 -43.03 -2.97
N PRO A 120 -2.90 -43.11 -2.86
CA PRO A 120 -2.25 -43.06 -1.55
C PRO A 120 -2.74 -41.85 -0.75
N GLU A 121 -3.16 -42.10 0.51
CA GLU A 121 -3.51 -41.01 1.41
C GLU A 121 -2.29 -40.14 1.67
N GLN A 122 -2.34 -38.90 1.23
CA GLN A 122 -1.33 -37.91 1.59
C GLN A 122 -1.54 -37.52 3.06
N ASP A 123 -0.48 -37.37 3.79
CA ASP A 123 -0.53 -36.83 5.16
C ASP A 123 -0.88 -35.33 5.09
N ILE A 124 -2.19 -35.06 5.05
CA ILE A 124 -2.74 -33.70 4.95
C ILE A 124 -2.29 -32.84 6.14
N ASP A 125 -2.10 -33.43 7.32
CA ASP A 125 -1.69 -32.69 8.51
C ASP A 125 -0.23 -32.21 8.40
N ALA A 126 0.67 -33.07 7.92
CA ALA A 126 2.05 -32.69 7.64
C ALA A 126 2.13 -31.59 6.54
N ILE A 127 1.31 -31.71 5.48
CA ILE A 127 1.22 -30.70 4.43
C ILE A 127 0.71 -29.38 5.03
N ASN A 128 -0.37 -29.40 5.81
CA ASN A 128 -0.92 -28.21 6.46
C ASN A 128 0.11 -27.50 7.35
N GLN A 129 0.90 -28.25 8.12
CA GLN A 129 1.97 -27.68 8.94
C GLN A 129 3.05 -27.01 8.08
N ALA A 130 3.48 -27.63 6.99
CA ALA A 130 4.45 -27.07 6.07
C ALA A 130 3.92 -25.79 5.41
N LEU A 131 2.65 -25.79 4.98
CA LEU A 131 1.99 -24.62 4.39
C LEU A 131 1.88 -23.47 5.39
N LEU A 132 1.54 -23.75 6.65
CA LEU A 132 1.44 -22.75 7.70
C LEU A 132 2.79 -22.13 8.06
N SER A 133 3.85 -22.96 8.12
CA SER A 133 5.21 -22.46 8.35
C SER A 133 5.66 -21.54 7.21
N ALA A 134 5.46 -21.97 5.96
CA ALA A 134 5.80 -21.16 4.79
C ALA A 134 4.96 -19.87 4.70
N PHE A 135 3.70 -19.91 5.15
CA PHE A 135 2.86 -18.72 5.25
C PHE A 135 3.42 -17.72 6.26
N ASP A 136 3.83 -18.17 7.46
CA ASP A 136 4.42 -17.28 8.47
C ASP A 136 5.69 -16.63 7.99
N GLU A 137 6.58 -17.39 7.32
CA GLU A 137 7.78 -16.83 6.69
C GLU A 137 7.42 -15.82 5.59
N GLY A 138 6.40 -16.12 4.77
CA GLY A 138 5.87 -15.21 3.75
C GLY A 138 5.32 -13.91 4.35
N VAL A 139 4.65 -13.98 5.49
CA VAL A 139 4.15 -12.79 6.23
C VAL A 139 5.31 -11.98 6.80
N ASP A 140 6.37 -12.62 7.30
CA ASP A 140 7.58 -11.93 7.76
C ASP A 140 8.26 -11.16 6.62
N GLU A 141 8.45 -11.81 5.47
CA GLU A 141 8.98 -11.17 4.26
C GLU A 141 8.10 -10.01 3.78
N PHE A 142 6.78 -10.18 3.86
CA PHE A 142 5.79 -9.17 3.51
C PHE A 142 5.89 -7.93 4.43
N ILE A 143 5.98 -8.12 5.75
CA ILE A 143 6.14 -7.02 6.72
C ILE A 143 7.48 -6.31 6.51
N ALA A 144 8.55 -7.06 6.27
CA ALA A 144 9.86 -6.49 5.96
C ALA A 144 9.84 -5.65 4.66
N ALA A 145 9.12 -6.11 3.62
CA ALA A 145 8.93 -5.35 2.39
C ALA A 145 8.16 -4.03 2.64
N ARG A 146 7.08 -4.07 3.44
CA ARG A 146 6.35 -2.87 3.87
C ARG A 146 7.23 -1.87 4.61
N GLY A 147 8.14 -2.35 5.46
CA GLY A 147 9.09 -1.51 6.19
C GLY A 147 10.08 -0.82 5.25
N ARG A 148 10.71 -1.58 4.33
CA ARG A 148 11.65 -1.00 3.34
C ARG A 148 10.99 0.06 2.45
N GLU A 149 9.78 -0.21 1.98
CA GLU A 149 9.03 0.75 1.17
C GLU A 149 8.63 1.99 2.00
N GLY A 150 8.24 1.80 3.26
CA GLY A 150 7.95 2.89 4.20
C GLY A 150 9.16 3.79 4.46
N ASP A 151 10.36 3.23 4.59
CA ASP A 151 11.59 4.00 4.74
C ASP A 151 11.92 4.82 3.47
N ASN A 152 11.69 4.27 2.28
CA ASN A 152 11.83 5.01 1.02
C ASN A 152 10.83 6.17 0.92
N MET A 153 9.57 5.94 1.28
CA MET A 153 8.54 6.99 1.32
C MET A 153 8.91 8.10 2.30
N LYS A 154 9.40 7.73 3.49
CA LYS A 154 9.90 8.69 4.49
C LYS A 154 11.01 9.56 3.90
N ALA A 155 12.01 8.98 3.26
CA ALA A 155 13.12 9.73 2.65
C ALA A 155 12.63 10.70 1.56
N LEU A 156 11.66 10.28 0.74
CA LEU A 156 11.04 11.14 -0.27
C LEU A 156 10.28 12.32 0.36
N ILE A 157 9.54 12.10 1.44
CA ILE A 157 8.83 13.18 2.14
C ILE A 157 9.81 14.13 2.79
N GLU A 158 10.88 13.64 3.45
CA GLU A 158 11.94 14.47 4.05
C GLU A 158 12.59 15.36 2.99
N GLN A 159 12.90 14.83 1.80
CA GLN A 159 13.42 15.63 0.69
C GLN A 159 12.48 16.75 0.24
N ARG A 160 11.15 16.52 0.22
CA ARG A 160 10.17 17.56 -0.11
C ARG A 160 10.04 18.60 1.00
N LEU A 161 10.14 18.19 2.25
CA LEU A 161 10.18 19.13 3.39
C LEU A 161 11.43 20.03 3.33
N ASP A 162 12.58 19.51 2.88
CA ASP A 162 13.78 20.31 2.63
C ASP A 162 13.54 21.34 1.51
N ALA A 163 12.90 20.91 0.41
CA ALA A 163 12.56 21.80 -0.70
C ALA A 163 11.56 22.90 -0.29
N ILE A 164 10.54 22.57 0.54
CA ILE A 164 9.62 23.56 1.09
C ILE A 164 10.38 24.58 1.95
N SER A 165 11.29 24.12 2.82
CA SER A 165 12.11 25.01 3.65
C SER A 165 12.97 25.95 2.78
N ALA A 166 13.53 25.45 1.68
CA ALA A 166 14.30 26.28 0.73
C ALA A 166 13.44 27.34 0.04
N GLU A 167 12.22 26.99 -0.38
CA GLU A 167 11.28 27.97 -0.95
C GLU A 167 10.85 29.03 0.07
N VAL A 168 10.59 28.65 1.34
CA VAL A 168 10.29 29.60 2.41
C VAL A 168 11.44 30.59 2.62
N VAL A 169 12.69 30.13 2.66
CA VAL A 169 13.88 31.00 2.78
C VAL A 169 13.99 31.94 1.58
N LYS A 170 13.80 31.42 0.37
CA LYS A 170 13.84 32.20 -0.88
C LYS A 170 12.79 33.32 -0.89
N VAL A 171 11.54 33.02 -0.53
CA VAL A 171 10.47 34.02 -0.43
C VAL A 171 10.82 35.06 0.64
N ARG A 172 11.25 34.64 1.82
CA ARG A 172 11.63 35.53 2.93
C ARG A 172 12.74 36.50 2.53
N ALA A 173 13.74 36.04 1.79
CA ALA A 173 14.85 36.86 1.32
C ALA A 173 14.42 37.89 0.26
N ARG A 174 13.41 37.60 -0.57
CA ARG A 174 12.92 38.46 -1.63
C ARG A 174 11.91 39.50 -1.18
N MET A 175 11.23 39.31 -0.06
CA MET A 175 10.17 40.20 0.41
C MET A 175 10.61 41.68 0.54
N PRO A 176 11.78 42.01 1.13
CA PRO A 176 12.20 43.41 1.25
C PRO A 176 12.31 44.12 -0.11
N GLU A 177 12.92 43.48 -1.12
CA GLU A 177 13.08 44.04 -2.47
C GLU A 177 11.72 44.26 -3.15
N ILE A 178 10.79 43.34 -2.96
CA ILE A 178 9.45 43.41 -3.57
C ILE A 178 8.64 44.56 -2.93
N LEU A 179 8.74 44.74 -1.62
CA LEU A 179 8.06 45.84 -0.92
C LEU A 179 8.61 47.22 -1.37
N GLU A 180 9.94 47.34 -1.55
CA GLU A 180 10.54 48.57 -2.05
C GLU A 180 10.14 48.83 -3.51
N TRP A 181 10.22 47.84 -4.39
CA TRP A 181 9.73 47.96 -5.76
C TRP A 181 8.25 48.39 -5.82
N GLN A 182 7.41 47.86 -4.96
CA GLN A 182 6.00 48.20 -4.91
C GLN A 182 5.79 49.67 -4.45
N ARG A 183 6.59 50.10 -3.49
CA ARG A 183 6.61 51.48 -3.01
C ARG A 183 6.99 52.44 -4.15
N GLU A 184 8.09 52.16 -4.83
CA GLU A 184 8.55 52.97 -5.95
C GLU A 184 7.49 53.07 -7.07
N ARG A 185 6.88 51.92 -7.41
CA ARG A 185 5.80 51.84 -8.40
C ARG A 185 4.57 52.69 -8.00
N LEU A 186 4.23 52.74 -6.74
CA LEU A 186 3.13 53.54 -6.23
C LEU A 186 3.45 55.05 -6.40
N PHE A 187 4.64 55.45 -5.99
CA PHE A 187 5.08 56.85 -6.17
C PHE A 187 5.12 57.27 -7.65
N SER A 188 5.65 56.45 -8.53
CA SER A 188 5.66 56.72 -9.99
C SER A 188 4.25 56.94 -10.56
N LYS A 189 3.28 56.14 -10.12
CA LYS A 189 1.88 56.31 -10.53
C LYS A 189 1.26 57.63 -10.04
N PHE A 190 1.60 58.06 -8.83
CA PHE A 190 1.15 59.37 -8.34
C PHE A 190 1.76 60.54 -9.12
N GLU A 191 3.04 60.45 -9.48
CA GLU A 191 3.70 61.46 -10.33
C GLU A 191 3.07 61.55 -11.72
N GLU A 192 2.82 60.39 -12.36
CA GLU A 192 2.16 60.32 -13.66
C GLU A 192 0.75 60.95 -13.64
N ALA A 193 0.02 60.74 -12.56
CA ALA A 193 -1.34 61.26 -12.39
C ALA A 193 -1.38 62.75 -12.05
N LYS A 194 -0.24 63.43 -11.83
CA LYS A 194 -0.12 64.84 -11.43
C LYS A 194 -1.02 65.24 -10.28
N ILE A 195 -1.19 64.36 -9.30
CA ILE A 195 -2.02 64.57 -8.12
C ILE A 195 -1.14 65.24 -7.04
N GLU A 196 -1.60 66.36 -6.45
CA GLU A 196 -1.00 66.88 -5.23
C GLU A 196 -1.15 65.83 -4.12
N LEU A 197 -0.01 65.27 -3.68
CA LEU A 197 0.03 64.20 -2.70
C LEU A 197 -0.20 64.78 -1.30
N ASP A 198 -1.29 64.39 -0.65
CA ASP A 198 -1.42 64.49 0.78
C ASP A 198 -0.55 63.40 1.45
N ALA A 199 0.53 63.79 2.09
CA ALA A 199 1.51 62.90 2.67
C ALA A 199 0.85 61.89 3.64
N SER A 200 -0.20 62.26 4.36
CA SER A 200 -0.90 61.41 5.31
C SER A 200 -1.70 60.27 4.62
N ARG A 201 -2.28 60.56 3.45
CA ARG A 201 -2.98 59.57 2.64
C ARG A 201 -2.02 58.58 1.96
N VAL A 202 -0.86 59.05 1.49
CA VAL A 202 0.18 58.18 0.91
C VAL A 202 0.68 57.17 1.98
N GLU A 203 0.93 57.70 3.19
CA GLU A 203 1.39 56.84 4.31
C GLU A 203 0.36 55.79 4.69
N GLN A 204 -0.94 56.15 4.73
CA GLN A 204 -2.02 55.22 4.98
C GLN A 204 -2.12 54.13 3.90
N GLU A 205 -2.01 54.47 2.61
CA GLU A 205 -2.02 53.50 1.51
C GLU A 205 -0.81 52.59 1.55
N LEU A 206 0.38 53.08 1.92
CA LEU A 206 1.58 52.26 2.10
C LEU A 206 1.42 51.24 3.25
N ILE A 207 0.82 51.66 4.37
CA ILE A 207 0.53 50.78 5.50
C ILE A 207 -0.47 49.68 5.08
N LEU A 208 -1.55 50.05 4.38
CA LEU A 208 -2.53 49.08 3.87
C LEU A 208 -1.92 48.10 2.88
N LEU A 209 -1.04 48.57 2.00
CA LEU A 209 -0.31 47.74 1.06
C LEU A 209 0.65 46.77 1.77
N ALA A 210 1.41 47.27 2.76
CA ALA A 210 2.29 46.42 3.56
C ALA A 210 1.51 45.34 4.30
N GLN A 211 0.37 45.66 4.91
CA GLN A 211 -0.49 44.68 5.57
C GLN A 211 -1.06 43.63 4.60
N LYS A 212 -1.51 44.04 3.40
CA LYS A 212 -2.05 43.12 2.40
C LYS A 212 -0.99 42.16 1.83
N SER A 213 0.26 42.61 1.79
CA SER A 213 1.39 41.88 1.23
C SER A 213 2.18 41.10 2.32
N ASP A 214 1.82 41.29 3.57
CA ASP A 214 2.52 40.60 4.64
C ASP A 214 2.26 39.10 4.59
N VAL A 215 3.33 38.36 4.38
CA VAL A 215 3.37 36.91 4.28
C VAL A 215 4.23 36.27 5.38
N ALA A 216 4.71 37.07 6.33
CA ALA A 216 5.62 36.62 7.38
C ALA A 216 4.98 35.53 8.24
N GLU A 217 3.69 35.67 8.58
CA GLU A 217 2.93 34.70 9.37
C GLU A 217 2.81 33.36 8.64
N GLU A 218 2.49 33.37 7.33
CA GLU A 218 2.39 32.18 6.50
C GLU A 218 3.73 31.45 6.40
N LEU A 219 4.83 32.18 6.25
CA LEU A 219 6.17 31.60 6.22
C LEU A 219 6.58 31.00 7.57
N ASP A 220 6.26 31.63 8.68
CA ASP A 220 6.53 31.12 10.02
C ASP A 220 5.69 29.88 10.32
N ARG A 221 4.44 29.83 9.86
CA ARG A 221 3.56 28.67 9.97
C ARG A 221 4.08 27.51 9.11
N LEU A 222 4.52 27.76 7.86
CA LEU A 222 5.14 26.74 7.03
C LEU A 222 6.39 26.14 7.69
N ASP A 223 7.27 26.96 8.25
CA ASP A 223 8.44 26.50 9.02
C ASP A 223 8.05 25.65 10.22
N SER A 224 7.00 26.02 10.92
CA SER A 224 6.46 25.28 12.07
C SER A 224 5.90 23.92 11.63
N HIS A 225 5.14 23.89 10.55
CA HIS A 225 4.58 22.65 10.00
C HIS A 225 5.67 21.71 9.49
N VAL A 226 6.75 22.23 8.86
CA VAL A 226 7.92 21.42 8.48
C VAL A 226 8.54 20.73 9.69
N LYS A 227 8.76 21.47 10.77
CA LYS A 227 9.30 20.92 12.03
C LYS A 227 8.39 19.84 12.61
N GLU A 228 7.10 20.10 12.67
CA GLU A 228 6.13 19.12 13.21
C GLU A 228 6.06 17.86 12.31
N ALA A 229 6.06 18.00 10.97
CA ALA A 229 6.06 16.87 10.07
C ALA A 229 7.29 15.97 10.27
N ARG A 230 8.47 16.56 10.44
CA ARG A 230 9.72 15.82 10.74
C ARG A 230 9.63 15.06 12.07
N GLU A 231 9.08 15.68 13.11
CA GLU A 231 8.87 15.02 14.41
C GLU A 231 7.92 13.82 14.29
N VAL A 232 6.84 13.96 13.51
CA VAL A 232 5.90 12.87 13.23
C VAL A 232 6.58 11.73 12.49
N LEU A 233 7.36 12.02 11.45
CA LEU A 233 8.13 11.03 10.68
C LEU A 233 9.20 10.33 11.54
N LYS A 234 9.85 11.07 12.44
CA LYS A 234 10.85 10.53 13.37
C LYS A 234 10.22 9.57 14.38
N LYS A 235 9.06 9.93 14.93
CA LYS A 235 8.32 9.09 15.87
C LYS A 235 7.85 7.79 15.21
N GLY A 236 7.42 7.86 13.93
CA GLY A 236 6.92 6.71 13.20
C GLY A 236 5.61 6.16 13.74
N GLY A 237 5.32 4.91 13.44
CA GLY A 237 4.05 4.25 13.75
C GLY A 237 2.95 4.68 12.81
N SER A 238 1.69 4.55 13.22
CA SER A 238 0.52 4.89 12.42
C SER A 238 0.36 6.42 12.27
N CYS A 239 1.16 7.02 11.39
CA CYS A 239 1.28 8.47 11.25
C CYS A 239 0.60 9.05 10.00
N GLY A 240 0.17 8.22 9.04
CA GLY A 240 -0.36 8.67 7.75
C GLY A 240 -1.52 9.66 7.89
N ARG A 241 -2.48 9.39 8.79
CA ARG A 241 -3.62 10.30 9.00
C ARG A 241 -3.20 11.67 9.57
N LYS A 242 -2.22 11.69 10.49
CA LYS A 242 -1.72 12.95 11.05
C LYS A 242 -1.00 13.76 9.98
N LEU A 243 -0.17 13.10 9.18
CA LEU A 243 0.51 13.74 8.06
C LEU A 243 -0.47 14.28 7.01
N ASP A 244 -1.56 13.55 6.69
CA ASP A 244 -2.58 14.03 5.75
C ASP A 244 -3.27 15.32 6.25
N PHE A 245 -3.59 15.41 7.54
CA PHE A 245 -4.08 16.67 8.12
C PHE A 245 -3.06 17.81 8.00
N MET A 246 -1.78 17.51 8.22
CA MET A 246 -0.73 18.52 8.06
C MET A 246 -0.62 19.00 6.62
N MET A 247 -0.83 18.14 5.62
CA MET A 247 -0.87 18.56 4.21
C MET A 247 -1.99 19.56 3.93
N GLN A 248 -3.10 19.49 4.65
CA GLN A 248 -4.18 20.47 4.52
C GLN A 248 -3.74 21.83 5.05
N GLU A 249 -3.02 21.87 6.20
CA GLU A 249 -2.47 23.13 6.72
C GLU A 249 -1.39 23.71 5.81
N PHE A 250 -0.46 22.88 5.30
CA PHE A 250 0.51 23.31 4.30
C PHE A 250 -0.17 23.94 3.06
N ASN A 251 -1.21 23.30 2.55
CA ASN A 251 -1.99 23.83 1.42
C ASN A 251 -2.67 25.16 1.75
N ARG A 252 -3.21 25.30 2.95
CA ARG A 252 -3.83 26.53 3.42
C ARG A 252 -2.84 27.70 3.43
N GLU A 253 -1.68 27.50 4.05
CA GLU A 253 -0.65 28.55 4.13
C GLU A 253 -0.10 28.89 2.73
N SER A 254 0.12 27.90 1.87
CA SER A 254 0.55 28.11 0.48
C SER A 254 -0.50 28.86 -0.36
N ASN A 255 -1.79 28.61 -0.14
CA ASN A 255 -2.88 29.34 -0.80
C ASN A 255 -2.91 30.81 -0.34
N THR A 256 -2.78 31.05 0.95
CA THR A 256 -2.76 32.42 1.50
C THR A 256 -1.55 33.18 1.00
N LEU A 257 -0.36 32.57 0.99
CA LEU A 257 0.85 33.14 0.44
C LEU A 257 0.67 33.52 -1.04
N ALA A 258 0.12 32.61 -1.86
CA ALA A 258 -0.14 32.88 -3.27
C ALA A 258 -1.18 33.99 -3.46
N SER A 259 -2.22 34.08 -2.63
CA SER A 259 -3.26 35.13 -2.73
C SER A 259 -2.78 36.51 -2.29
N LYS A 260 -1.81 36.60 -1.37
CA LYS A 260 -1.15 37.85 -0.94
C LYS A 260 0.00 38.27 -1.85
N SER A 261 0.34 37.42 -2.84
CA SER A 261 1.45 37.65 -3.74
C SER A 261 1.18 38.89 -4.63
N ILE A 262 2.16 39.75 -4.66
CA ILE A 262 2.19 40.97 -5.53
C ILE A 262 3.27 40.87 -6.61
N SER A 263 4.02 39.76 -6.65
CA SER A 263 5.12 39.52 -7.57
C SER A 263 4.94 38.14 -8.23
N THR A 264 5.34 38.08 -9.52
CA THR A 264 5.38 36.82 -10.28
C THR A 264 6.27 35.80 -9.63
N ASP A 265 7.36 36.19 -8.99
CA ASP A 265 8.33 35.33 -8.34
C ASP A 265 7.71 34.64 -7.09
N ILE A 266 6.96 35.40 -6.27
CA ILE A 266 6.27 34.82 -5.11
C ILE A 266 5.12 33.92 -5.55
N THR A 267 4.41 34.30 -6.62
CA THR A 267 3.39 33.44 -7.22
C THR A 267 3.98 32.11 -7.68
N ALA A 268 5.15 32.15 -8.35
CA ALA A 268 5.87 30.94 -8.78
C ALA A 268 6.29 30.07 -7.59
N SER A 269 6.82 30.67 -6.50
CA SER A 269 7.13 29.94 -5.27
C SER A 269 5.87 29.33 -4.63
N GLY A 270 4.73 30.03 -4.63
CA GLY A 270 3.45 29.50 -4.18
C GLY A 270 2.97 28.28 -4.99
N VAL A 271 3.19 28.29 -6.30
CA VAL A 271 2.88 27.14 -7.17
C VAL A 271 3.83 25.98 -6.87
N GLU A 272 5.13 26.23 -6.72
CA GLU A 272 6.11 25.19 -6.37
C GLU A 272 5.80 24.53 -5.02
N LEU A 273 5.46 25.32 -4.01
CA LEU A 273 5.01 24.80 -2.72
C LEU A 273 3.82 23.86 -2.86
N LYS A 274 2.82 24.20 -3.68
CA LYS A 274 1.67 23.34 -3.95
C LYS A 274 2.05 22.03 -4.61
N VAL A 275 2.96 22.06 -5.58
CA VAL A 275 3.47 20.85 -6.25
C VAL A 275 4.15 19.92 -5.23
N LEU A 276 5.04 20.47 -4.40
CA LEU A 276 5.75 19.72 -3.37
C LEU A 276 4.77 19.11 -2.34
N ILE A 277 3.75 19.87 -1.92
CA ILE A 277 2.73 19.41 -0.98
C ILE A 277 1.90 18.27 -1.58
N GLU A 278 1.48 18.37 -2.84
CA GLU A 278 0.71 17.30 -3.49
C GLU A 278 1.54 16.04 -3.68
N GLN A 279 2.82 16.17 -4.06
CA GLN A 279 3.75 15.03 -4.12
C GLN A 279 3.91 14.33 -2.77
N MET A 280 4.01 15.07 -1.66
CA MET A 280 4.02 14.47 -0.33
C MET A 280 2.70 13.78 0.01
N ARG A 281 1.57 14.41 -0.33
CA ARG A 281 0.24 13.87 -0.06
C ARG A 281 0.00 12.53 -0.74
N GLU A 282 0.44 12.38 -2.00
CA GLU A 282 0.38 11.10 -2.72
C GLU A 282 1.16 9.99 -1.99
N GLN A 283 2.35 10.30 -1.47
CA GLN A 283 3.13 9.32 -0.70
C GLN A 283 2.45 9.01 0.64
N ILE A 284 1.96 10.03 1.34
CA ILE A 284 1.32 9.90 2.66
C ILE A 284 0.06 9.04 2.60
N GLN A 285 -0.68 9.05 1.48
CA GLN A 285 -1.86 8.20 1.30
C GLN A 285 -1.54 6.70 1.43
N ASN A 286 -0.30 6.29 1.16
CA ASN A 286 0.15 4.91 1.24
C ASN A 286 0.89 4.59 2.56
N ILE A 287 0.97 5.51 3.51
CA ILE A 287 1.59 5.33 4.83
C ILE A 287 0.53 4.85 5.84
N GLU A 288 0.89 3.80 6.57
CA GLU A 288 0.12 3.31 7.71
C GLU A 288 0.32 4.19 8.93
#